data_e2c97c85bed9c5cc76395e5a1daa789c
#
_entry.id   e2c97c85bed9c5cc76395e5a1daa789c
#
_cell.length_a   1.000
_cell.length_b   1.000
_cell.length_c   1.000
_cell.angle_alpha   90.00
_cell.angle_beta   90.00
_cell.angle_gamma   90.00
#
_symmetry.space_group_name_H-M   'P 1'
#
loop_
_entity.id
_entity.type
_entity.pdbx_description
1 polymer ?
#
loop_
_entity_poly.entity_id
_entity_poly.type
_entity_poly.pdbx_seq_one_letter_code
_entity_poly.pdbx_strand_id
1 'polypeptide(L)'
;MKYQKLIVIVGPTASGKTSLGIEVARKSNGEIISADSRAIYREMNIGTAKPVGQNSDYRTQTTEPRIQISGQHFVDGIVHYGFDLVDPDEHFQAFDFKKFAESKIDDIVGRGKVPVVVGGTGLYISGLVDNFDFEGGVAGEPKFDVLQIGLKVDRQTLYDRINQRVHGMIKQGLVDEVQFLKEKYGCEVKSMTGIGYRQICEYLDGKVSIANSG
;
A
#
# COMPACT_ATOMS: atom_id res chain seq x y z
N MET A 1 1.52 19.64 25.33
CA MET A 1 1.16 18.23 24.99
C MET A 1 2.36 17.62 24.29
N LYS A 2 2.72 16.38 24.56
CA LYS A 2 3.83 15.71 23.86
C LYS A 2 3.24 15.08 22.59
N TYR A 3 3.74 15.48 21.41
CA TYR A 3 3.31 14.89 20.15
C TYR A 3 3.55 13.38 20.14
N GLN A 4 2.65 12.63 19.47
CA GLN A 4 2.84 11.20 19.23
C GLN A 4 3.98 10.99 18.23
N LYS A 5 4.89 10.05 18.52
CA LYS A 5 6.00 9.74 17.62
C LYS A 5 5.49 8.94 16.41
N LEU A 6 5.94 9.34 15.22
CA LEU A 6 5.61 8.69 13.96
C LEU A 6 6.89 8.49 13.14
N ILE A 7 7.15 7.26 12.71
CA ILE A 7 8.23 6.99 11.75
C ILE A 7 7.61 6.90 10.35
N VAL A 8 8.20 7.60 9.38
CA VAL A 8 7.72 7.62 7.99
C VAL A 8 8.86 7.23 7.07
N ILE A 9 8.67 6.16 6.27
CA ILE A 9 9.66 5.65 5.32
C ILE A 9 9.14 5.85 3.90
N VAL A 10 9.83 6.70 3.16
CA VAL A 10 9.46 7.08 1.79
C VAL A 10 10.55 6.72 0.79
N GLY A 11 10.19 6.63 -0.48
CA GLY A 11 11.13 6.39 -1.57
C GLY A 11 10.42 5.84 -2.82
N PRO A 12 11.12 5.70 -3.94
CA PRO A 12 10.54 5.22 -5.18
C PRO A 12 10.14 3.74 -5.11
N THR A 13 9.36 3.28 -6.10
CA THR A 13 9.07 1.84 -6.29
C THR A 13 10.38 1.05 -6.39
N ALA A 14 10.41 -0.15 -5.86
CA ALA A 14 11.57 -1.05 -5.83
C ALA A 14 12.81 -0.53 -5.05
N SER A 15 12.67 0.52 -4.24
CA SER A 15 13.78 1.04 -3.41
C SER A 15 14.09 0.23 -2.16
N GLY A 16 13.24 -0.73 -1.77
CA GLY A 16 13.41 -1.52 -0.55
C GLY A 16 12.68 -0.96 0.68
N LYS A 17 11.75 -0.01 0.51
CA LYS A 17 10.98 0.58 1.62
C LYS A 17 10.33 -0.45 2.55
N THR A 18 9.69 -1.46 1.99
CA THR A 18 8.97 -2.49 2.77
C THR A 18 9.92 -3.27 3.67
N SER A 19 11.05 -3.72 3.13
CA SER A 19 12.05 -4.45 3.91
C SER A 19 12.63 -3.60 5.05
N LEU A 20 12.96 -2.33 4.76
CA LEU A 20 13.40 -1.39 5.79
C LEU A 20 12.31 -1.14 6.83
N GLY A 21 11.05 -0.98 6.39
CA GLY A 21 9.90 -0.80 7.28
C GLY A 21 9.73 -1.96 8.26
N ILE A 22 9.82 -3.19 7.78
CA ILE A 22 9.76 -4.40 8.61
C ILE A 22 10.91 -4.42 9.63
N GLU A 23 12.14 -4.09 9.20
CA GLU A 23 13.28 -4.05 10.11
C GLU A 23 13.13 -2.97 11.19
N VAL A 24 12.69 -1.76 10.81
CA VAL A 24 12.43 -0.66 11.73
C VAL A 24 11.31 -1.02 12.69
N ALA A 25 10.18 -1.55 12.21
CA ALA A 25 9.07 -1.96 13.05
C ALA A 25 9.50 -3.05 14.06
N ARG A 26 10.29 -4.04 13.62
CA ARG A 26 10.82 -5.08 14.52
C ARG A 26 11.70 -4.51 15.64
N LYS A 27 12.59 -3.56 15.31
CA LYS A 27 13.52 -2.94 16.28
C LYS A 27 12.82 -1.96 17.21
N SER A 28 11.73 -1.34 16.79
CA SER A 28 11.00 -0.33 17.58
C SER A 28 9.76 -0.87 18.29
N ASN A 29 9.50 -2.17 18.26
CA ASN A 29 8.21 -2.74 18.70
C ASN A 29 7.03 -2.06 18.02
N GLY A 30 7.15 -1.84 16.71
CA GLY A 30 6.20 -1.08 15.90
C GLY A 30 5.27 -1.95 15.05
N GLU A 31 4.30 -1.27 14.44
CA GLU A 31 3.39 -1.83 13.44
C GLU A 31 3.38 -0.92 12.22
N ILE A 32 3.14 -1.49 11.04
CA ILE A 32 3.26 -0.78 9.76
C ILE A 32 1.89 -0.32 9.27
N ILE A 33 1.83 0.91 8.76
CA ILE A 33 0.71 1.45 7.99
C ILE A 33 1.21 1.69 6.56
N SER A 34 0.65 0.97 5.60
CA SER A 34 0.99 1.12 4.18
C SER A 34 0.38 2.39 3.61
N ALA A 35 1.22 3.28 3.07
CA ALA A 35 0.81 4.50 2.35
C ALA A 35 0.96 4.31 0.84
N ASP A 36 0.32 3.27 0.32
CA ASP A 36 0.26 2.94 -1.11
C ASP A 36 -1.17 3.00 -1.61
N SER A 37 -1.47 3.93 -2.52
CA SER A 37 -2.82 4.15 -3.05
C SER A 37 -3.32 3.06 -4.00
N ARG A 38 -2.53 2.05 -4.29
CA ARG A 38 -2.94 0.91 -5.11
C ARG A 38 -3.14 -0.36 -4.29
N ALA A 39 -2.35 -0.55 -3.25
CA ALA A 39 -2.44 -1.72 -2.39
C ALA A 39 -3.69 -1.72 -1.47
N ILE A 40 -4.44 -0.62 -1.42
CA ILE A 40 -5.70 -0.50 -0.66
C ILE A 40 -6.85 -1.30 -1.25
N TYR A 41 -6.79 -1.64 -2.55
CA TYR A 41 -7.88 -2.33 -3.24
C TYR A 41 -7.82 -3.83 -3.03
N ARG A 42 -8.96 -4.46 -2.69
CA ARG A 42 -9.09 -5.92 -2.62
C ARG A 42 -8.83 -6.55 -3.97
N GLU A 43 -8.40 -7.82 -3.98
CA GLU A 43 -8.20 -8.62 -5.19
C GLU A 43 -7.08 -8.12 -6.12
N MET A 44 -6.54 -6.92 -5.91
CA MET A 44 -5.39 -6.37 -6.64
C MET A 44 -4.10 -6.71 -5.89
N ASN A 45 -3.59 -7.94 -6.05
CA ASN A 45 -2.52 -8.48 -5.21
C ASN A 45 -1.16 -8.49 -5.92
N ILE A 46 -1.11 -9.07 -7.13
CA ILE A 46 0.12 -9.26 -7.90
C ILE A 46 0.60 -7.91 -8.44
N GLY A 47 -0.24 -7.18 -9.17
CA GLY A 47 0.14 -5.92 -9.80
C GLY A 47 0.46 -4.80 -8.82
N THR A 48 -0.05 -4.84 -7.61
CA THR A 48 0.30 -3.91 -6.52
C THR A 48 1.49 -4.39 -5.69
N ALA A 49 1.95 -5.63 -5.93
CA ALA A 49 2.94 -6.34 -5.12
C ALA A 49 2.63 -6.28 -3.63
N LYS A 50 1.39 -6.52 -3.27
CA LYS A 50 1.05 -6.71 -1.86
C LYS A 50 1.94 -7.78 -1.27
N PRO A 51 2.52 -7.57 -0.11
CA PRO A 51 3.29 -8.61 0.55
C PRO A 51 2.35 -9.78 0.86
N VAL A 52 2.75 -10.97 0.43
CA VAL A 52 2.02 -12.20 0.79
C VAL A 52 2.29 -12.47 2.26
N GLY A 53 1.28 -12.31 3.09
CA GLY A 53 1.36 -12.66 4.51
C GLY A 53 1.55 -14.16 4.70
N GLN A 54 2.40 -14.58 5.62
CA GLN A 54 2.61 -15.99 5.96
C GLN A 54 1.36 -16.66 6.57
N ASN A 55 0.31 -15.90 6.85
CA ASN A 55 -0.95 -16.37 7.42
C ASN A 55 -2.16 -15.82 6.66
N SER A 56 -2.23 -16.05 5.34
CA SER A 56 -3.47 -15.93 4.58
C SER A 56 -4.51 -17.02 4.93
N ASP A 57 -4.19 -17.93 5.86
CA ASP A 57 -5.06 -18.99 6.32
C ASP A 57 -6.04 -18.54 7.42
N TYR A 58 -6.67 -17.38 7.26
CA TYR A 58 -7.88 -17.08 8.05
C TYR A 58 -9.12 -17.85 7.57
N ARG A 59 -8.94 -18.92 6.80
CA ARG A 59 -10.00 -19.84 6.41
C ARG A 59 -10.22 -21.01 7.37
N THR A 60 -9.46 -21.15 8.45
CA THR A 60 -9.57 -22.34 9.29
C THR A 60 -9.99 -22.02 10.72
N GLN A 61 -11.21 -22.47 11.01
CA GLN A 61 -11.66 -23.04 12.29
C GLN A 61 -11.79 -22.11 13.51
N THR A 62 -12.75 -21.20 13.46
CA THR A 62 -13.51 -20.88 14.68
C THR A 62 -14.95 -20.54 14.33
N THR A 63 -15.88 -21.14 15.08
CA THR A 63 -17.35 -21.06 14.98
C THR A 63 -17.94 -19.73 15.48
N GLU A 64 -17.14 -18.69 15.64
CA GLU A 64 -17.62 -17.36 16.01
C GLU A 64 -17.49 -16.39 14.82
N PRO A 65 -18.46 -15.47 14.61
CA PRO A 65 -18.36 -14.46 13.58
C PRO A 65 -17.20 -13.52 13.94
N ARG A 66 -16.00 -13.78 13.40
CA ARG A 66 -14.84 -12.92 13.58
C ARG A 66 -15.11 -11.63 12.84
N ILE A 67 -15.06 -10.54 13.57
CA ILE A 67 -14.90 -9.21 13.03
C ILE A 67 -13.61 -9.23 12.18
N GLN A 68 -13.75 -9.38 10.86
CA GLN A 68 -12.67 -9.11 9.94
C GLN A 68 -12.32 -7.64 10.14
N ILE A 69 -11.21 -7.36 10.82
CA ILE A 69 -10.63 -6.03 10.81
C ILE A 69 -10.03 -5.91 9.40
N SER A 70 -10.83 -5.40 8.46
CA SER A 70 -10.40 -5.22 7.07
C SER A 70 -9.09 -4.44 7.05
N GLY A 71 -8.15 -4.88 6.24
CA GLY A 71 -6.88 -4.17 6.06
C GLY A 71 -5.75 -4.53 7.03
N GLN A 72 -5.85 -5.62 7.81
CA GLN A 72 -4.77 -6.11 8.66
C GLN A 72 -4.11 -7.35 8.06
N HIS A 73 -2.79 -7.29 7.84
CA HIS A 73 -1.98 -8.38 7.32
C HIS A 73 -0.79 -8.65 8.22
N PHE A 74 -0.31 -9.89 8.24
CA PHE A 74 0.93 -10.26 8.93
C PHE A 74 2.00 -10.59 7.90
N VAL A 75 3.11 -9.86 7.93
CA VAL A 75 4.24 -10.07 7.04
C VAL A 75 5.51 -10.15 7.89
N ASP A 76 6.23 -11.25 7.81
CA ASP A 76 7.44 -11.50 8.59
C ASP A 76 7.29 -11.24 10.10
N GLY A 77 6.11 -11.57 10.64
CA GLY A 77 5.76 -11.39 12.05
C GLY A 77 5.39 -9.96 12.46
N ILE A 78 5.34 -9.01 11.51
CA ILE A 78 4.93 -7.62 11.74
C ILE A 78 3.51 -7.41 11.23
N VAL A 79 2.69 -6.73 12.02
CA VAL A 79 1.35 -6.30 11.62
C VAL A 79 1.44 -5.16 10.62
N HIS A 80 0.71 -5.30 9.52
CA HIS A 80 0.56 -4.28 8.49
C HIS A 80 -0.91 -3.90 8.35
N TYR A 81 -1.18 -2.61 8.22
CA TYR A 81 -2.48 -2.02 7.94
C TYR A 81 -2.44 -1.29 6.59
N GLY A 82 -3.60 -1.04 6.00
CA GLY A 82 -3.72 -0.26 4.77
C GLY A 82 -3.73 -1.09 3.49
N PHE A 83 -3.96 -2.40 3.60
CA PHE A 83 -4.25 -3.28 2.48
C PHE A 83 -5.74 -3.68 2.50
N ASP A 84 -6.32 -3.97 1.34
CA ASP A 84 -7.68 -4.53 1.18
C ASP A 84 -8.78 -3.73 1.91
N LEU A 85 -8.68 -2.40 1.88
CA LEU A 85 -9.63 -1.51 2.55
C LEU A 85 -10.96 -1.42 1.81
N VAL A 86 -10.89 -1.33 0.46
CA VAL A 86 -12.04 -1.07 -0.41
C VAL A 86 -12.02 -1.99 -1.63
N ASP A 87 -13.17 -2.14 -2.28
CA ASP A 87 -13.26 -2.86 -3.55
C ASP A 87 -12.77 -1.98 -4.73
N PRO A 88 -12.34 -2.57 -5.86
CA PRO A 88 -11.76 -1.83 -6.98
C PRO A 88 -12.63 -0.73 -7.59
N ASP A 89 -13.95 -0.84 -7.50
CA ASP A 89 -14.93 0.14 -7.98
C ASP A 89 -15.32 1.20 -6.93
N GLU A 90 -14.84 1.06 -5.70
CA GLU A 90 -15.08 2.02 -4.64
C GLU A 90 -14.14 3.22 -4.71
N HIS A 91 -14.63 4.37 -4.22
CA HIS A 91 -13.82 5.57 -4.09
C HIS A 91 -13.05 5.57 -2.77
N PHE A 92 -11.73 5.81 -2.87
CA PHE A 92 -10.87 6.03 -1.72
C PHE A 92 -9.84 7.12 -2.05
N GLN A 93 -9.89 8.22 -1.31
CA GLN A 93 -9.09 9.41 -1.56
C GLN A 93 -8.04 9.63 -0.46
N ALA A 94 -7.20 10.64 -0.65
CA ALA A 94 -6.18 10.99 0.34
C ALA A 94 -6.75 11.40 1.69
N PHE A 95 -7.93 12.02 1.70
CA PHE A 95 -8.67 12.35 2.92
C PHE A 95 -9.10 11.09 3.70
N ASP A 96 -9.61 10.08 2.99
CA ASP A 96 -10.02 8.80 3.60
C ASP A 96 -8.81 8.08 4.18
N PHE A 97 -7.69 8.09 3.44
CA PHE A 97 -6.42 7.55 3.95
C PHE A 97 -5.96 8.27 5.22
N LYS A 98 -6.01 9.61 5.24
CA LYS A 98 -5.62 10.40 6.41
C LYS A 98 -6.42 9.99 7.64
N LYS A 99 -7.76 9.94 7.53
CA LYS A 99 -8.63 9.50 8.63
C LYS A 99 -8.31 8.07 9.10
N PHE A 100 -8.17 7.15 8.13
CA PHE A 100 -7.80 5.78 8.43
C PHE A 100 -6.46 5.69 9.16
N ALA A 101 -5.43 6.36 8.64
CA ALA A 101 -4.09 6.30 9.20
C ALA A 101 -4.01 6.95 10.58
N GLU A 102 -4.65 8.11 10.80
CA GLU A 102 -4.74 8.76 12.12
C GLU A 102 -5.38 7.83 13.15
N SER A 103 -6.51 7.19 12.81
CA SER A 103 -7.16 6.22 13.69
C SER A 103 -6.27 5.01 14.02
N LYS A 104 -5.47 4.53 13.05
CA LYS A 104 -4.54 3.42 13.28
C LYS A 104 -3.32 3.83 14.10
N ILE A 105 -2.83 5.06 13.90
CA ILE A 105 -1.76 5.63 14.73
C ILE A 105 -2.20 5.68 16.19
N ASP A 106 -3.40 6.19 16.46
CA ASP A 106 -3.95 6.28 17.82
C ASP A 106 -4.09 4.89 18.47
N ASP A 107 -4.60 3.90 17.74
CA ASP A 107 -4.71 2.50 18.20
C ASP A 107 -3.33 1.89 18.51
N ILE A 108 -2.35 2.04 17.60
CA ILE A 108 -0.99 1.51 17.76
C ILE A 108 -0.31 2.12 18.99
N VAL A 109 -0.38 3.46 19.12
CA VAL A 109 0.20 4.19 20.26
C VAL A 109 -0.52 3.83 21.56
N GLY A 110 -1.86 3.70 21.53
CA GLY A 110 -2.66 3.27 22.68
C GLY A 110 -2.26 1.89 23.21
N ARG A 111 -1.72 1.02 22.36
CA ARG A 111 -1.16 -0.30 22.73
C ARG A 111 0.32 -0.24 23.12
N GLY A 112 0.91 0.95 23.23
CA GLY A 112 2.33 1.14 23.59
C GLY A 112 3.31 0.75 22.49
N LYS A 113 2.87 0.75 21.22
CA LYS A 113 3.69 0.44 20.05
C LYS A 113 4.02 1.69 19.23
N VAL A 114 4.99 1.56 18.31
CA VAL A 114 5.42 2.66 17.44
C VAL A 114 4.76 2.52 16.07
N PRO A 115 4.01 3.53 15.59
CA PRO A 115 3.49 3.54 14.23
C PRO A 115 4.60 3.83 13.22
N VAL A 116 4.68 2.99 12.18
CA VAL A 116 5.64 3.11 11.07
C VAL A 116 4.87 3.20 9.77
N VAL A 117 4.81 4.38 9.16
CA VAL A 117 4.17 4.59 7.85
C VAL A 117 5.17 4.29 6.75
N VAL A 118 4.81 3.42 5.81
CA VAL A 118 5.68 3.00 4.70
C VAL A 118 4.96 3.17 3.38
N GLY A 119 5.49 4.00 2.48
CA GLY A 119 4.85 4.15 1.19
C GLY A 119 5.52 5.11 0.22
N GLY A 120 4.90 5.23 -0.97
CA GLY A 120 5.36 6.10 -2.05
C GLY A 120 4.30 7.11 -2.53
N THR A 121 3.08 7.08 -1.97
CA THR A 121 2.01 7.99 -2.36
C THR A 121 2.19 9.33 -1.65
N GLY A 122 2.79 10.31 -2.35
CA GLY A 122 3.14 11.61 -1.79
C GLY A 122 1.97 12.30 -1.08
N LEU A 123 0.79 12.31 -1.71
CA LEU A 123 -0.40 12.95 -1.15
C LEU A 123 -0.87 12.30 0.17
N TYR A 124 -0.68 10.98 0.33
CA TYR A 124 -0.97 10.29 1.59
C TYR A 124 0.02 10.70 2.69
N ILE A 125 1.30 10.80 2.32
CA ILE A 125 2.36 11.21 3.24
C ILE A 125 2.17 12.65 3.69
N SER A 126 1.95 13.60 2.75
CA SER A 126 1.68 15.00 3.09
C SER A 126 0.43 15.16 3.95
N GLY A 127 -0.62 14.38 3.70
CA GLY A 127 -1.83 14.36 4.53
C GLY A 127 -1.52 14.13 6.02
N LEU A 128 -0.57 13.25 6.32
CA LEU A 128 -0.17 12.92 7.69
C LEU A 128 0.93 13.85 8.23
N VAL A 129 2.01 14.04 7.48
CA VAL A 129 3.23 14.73 7.94
C VAL A 129 2.96 16.22 8.08
N ASP A 130 2.37 16.83 7.05
CA ASP A 130 2.08 18.26 6.99
C ASP A 130 0.69 18.57 7.56
N ASN A 131 -0.03 17.57 8.07
CA ASN A 131 -1.42 17.69 8.51
C ASN A 131 -2.28 18.43 7.48
N PHE A 132 -2.08 18.10 6.18
CA PHE A 132 -2.69 18.85 5.08
C PHE A 132 -4.22 18.79 5.14
N ASP A 133 -4.85 19.95 5.06
CA ASP A 133 -6.29 20.08 4.92
C ASP A 133 -6.68 19.99 3.44
N PHE A 134 -7.34 18.90 3.08
CA PHE A 134 -7.76 18.66 1.70
C PHE A 134 -8.94 19.53 1.24
N GLU A 135 -9.67 20.14 2.17
CA GLU A 135 -10.77 21.08 1.86
C GLU A 135 -10.25 22.51 1.74
N GLY A 136 -9.40 22.94 2.68
CA GLY A 136 -8.80 24.27 2.68
C GLY A 136 -7.56 24.43 1.82
N GLY A 137 -6.94 23.33 1.37
CA GLY A 137 -5.75 23.35 0.51
C GLY A 137 -4.46 23.84 1.19
N VAL A 138 -4.39 23.81 2.51
CA VAL A 138 -3.28 24.33 3.32
C VAL A 138 -2.74 23.28 4.28
N ALA A 139 -1.46 23.43 4.66
CA ALA A 139 -0.88 22.65 5.75
C ALA A 139 -1.44 23.15 7.09
N GLY A 140 -1.78 22.22 7.96
CA GLY A 140 -2.24 22.51 9.33
C GLY A 140 -1.08 22.47 10.33
N GLU A 141 -1.39 22.72 11.60
CA GLU A 141 -0.43 22.52 12.68
C GLU A 141 -0.03 21.04 12.77
N PRO A 142 1.27 20.74 12.95
CA PRO A 142 1.75 19.36 13.06
C PRO A 142 1.02 18.60 14.17
N LYS A 143 0.59 17.37 13.87
CA LYS A 143 -0.03 16.47 14.86
C LYS A 143 0.96 15.48 15.48
N PHE A 144 2.06 15.20 14.77
CA PHE A 144 3.01 14.15 15.11
C PHE A 144 4.43 14.69 15.24
N ASP A 145 5.23 14.03 16.07
CA ASP A 145 6.70 14.15 16.09
C ASP A 145 7.26 13.14 15.08
N VAL A 146 7.58 13.62 13.88
CA VAL A 146 7.87 12.77 12.71
C VAL A 146 9.36 12.58 12.51
N LEU A 147 9.79 11.31 12.48
CA LEU A 147 11.07 10.90 11.91
C LEU A 147 10.85 10.40 10.47
N GLN A 148 11.21 11.19 9.48
CA GLN A 148 11.07 10.82 8.08
C GLN A 148 12.39 10.30 7.51
N ILE A 149 12.35 9.09 6.92
CA ILE A 149 13.48 8.41 6.29
C ILE A 149 13.22 8.29 4.79
N GLY A 150 14.03 8.95 3.98
CA GLY A 150 13.96 8.89 2.51
C GLY A 150 14.96 7.89 1.94
N LEU A 151 14.51 6.92 1.15
CA LEU A 151 15.39 6.00 0.43
C LEU A 151 15.77 6.59 -0.93
N LYS A 152 17.07 6.70 -1.18
CA LYS A 152 17.64 7.08 -2.47
C LYS A 152 18.37 5.87 -3.06
N VAL A 153 18.01 5.50 -4.27
CA VAL A 153 18.64 4.43 -5.05
C VAL A 153 18.96 4.99 -6.43
N ASP A 154 20.07 4.58 -7.01
CA ASP A 154 20.41 5.02 -8.37
C ASP A 154 19.37 4.53 -9.40
N ARG A 155 19.26 5.29 -10.49
CA ARG A 155 18.21 5.11 -11.47
C ARG A 155 18.31 3.76 -12.20
N GLN A 156 19.52 3.33 -12.53
CA GLN A 156 19.74 2.07 -13.24
C GLN A 156 19.32 0.88 -12.37
N THR A 157 19.76 0.86 -11.13
CA THR A 157 19.37 -0.17 -10.15
C THR A 157 17.84 -0.24 -9.97
N LEU A 158 17.16 0.93 -9.96
CA LEU A 158 15.69 0.94 -9.89
C LEU A 158 15.05 0.31 -11.13
N TYR A 159 15.53 0.65 -12.34
CA TYR A 159 15.01 0.07 -13.57
C TYR A 159 15.21 -1.45 -13.60
N ASP A 160 16.39 -1.94 -13.25
CA ASP A 160 16.69 -3.36 -13.23
C ASP A 160 15.77 -4.12 -12.27
N ARG A 161 15.56 -3.57 -11.06
CA ARG A 161 14.65 -4.14 -10.07
C ARG A 161 13.19 -4.09 -10.51
N ILE A 162 12.74 -3.00 -11.14
CA ILE A 162 11.38 -2.87 -11.65
C ILE A 162 11.15 -3.90 -12.76
N ASN A 163 12.07 -4.03 -13.72
CA ASN A 163 11.96 -4.99 -14.80
C ASN A 163 11.91 -6.43 -14.28
N GLN A 164 12.80 -6.80 -13.36
CA GLN A 164 12.76 -8.11 -12.71
C GLN A 164 11.42 -8.36 -12.00
N ARG A 165 10.90 -7.35 -11.30
CA ARG A 165 9.61 -7.43 -10.61
C ARG A 165 8.46 -7.63 -11.59
N VAL A 166 8.41 -6.88 -12.69
CA VAL A 166 7.37 -7.02 -13.72
C VAL A 166 7.42 -8.43 -14.33
N HIS A 167 8.59 -8.92 -14.70
CA HIS A 167 8.74 -10.32 -15.18
C HIS A 167 8.25 -11.35 -14.14
N GLY A 168 8.55 -11.11 -12.87
CA GLY A 168 8.05 -11.95 -11.78
C GLY A 168 6.53 -11.92 -11.67
N MET A 169 5.92 -10.74 -11.76
CA MET A 169 4.46 -10.55 -11.70
C MET A 169 3.74 -11.26 -12.86
N ILE A 170 4.27 -11.17 -14.08
CA ILE A 170 3.72 -11.89 -15.24
C ILE A 170 3.74 -13.41 -15.00
N LYS A 171 4.86 -13.93 -14.51
CA LYS A 171 4.98 -15.36 -14.17
C LYS A 171 4.06 -15.81 -13.03
N GLN A 172 3.71 -14.91 -12.13
CA GLN A 172 2.79 -15.17 -11.02
C GLN A 172 1.32 -15.12 -11.42
N GLY A 173 0.99 -14.74 -12.66
CA GLY A 173 -0.38 -14.67 -13.16
C GLY A 173 -0.98 -13.26 -13.15
N LEU A 174 -0.17 -12.20 -13.30
CA LEU A 174 -0.69 -10.83 -13.36
C LEU A 174 -1.72 -10.65 -14.48
N VAL A 175 -1.54 -11.32 -15.62
CA VAL A 175 -2.50 -11.24 -16.72
C VAL A 175 -3.85 -11.82 -16.32
N ASP A 176 -3.83 -12.97 -15.61
CA ASP A 176 -5.05 -13.64 -15.12
C ASP A 176 -5.75 -12.79 -14.04
N GLU A 177 -4.97 -12.16 -13.15
CA GLU A 177 -5.51 -11.21 -12.16
C GLU A 177 -6.23 -10.05 -12.86
N VAL A 178 -5.62 -9.45 -13.87
CA VAL A 178 -6.23 -8.31 -14.61
C VAL A 178 -7.44 -8.76 -15.43
N GLN A 179 -7.40 -9.93 -16.03
CA GLN A 179 -8.56 -10.47 -16.75
C GLN A 179 -9.74 -10.67 -15.80
N PHE A 180 -9.53 -11.29 -14.66
CA PHE A 180 -10.55 -11.46 -13.63
C PHE A 180 -11.16 -10.12 -13.17
N LEU A 181 -10.30 -9.14 -12.86
CA LEU A 181 -10.73 -7.80 -12.43
C LEU A 181 -11.49 -7.06 -13.55
N LYS A 182 -11.05 -7.20 -14.81
CA LYS A 182 -11.73 -6.64 -15.97
C LYS A 182 -13.13 -7.22 -16.14
N GLU A 183 -13.30 -8.53 -16.00
CA GLU A 183 -14.61 -9.20 -16.09
C GLU A 183 -15.56 -8.76 -14.97
N LYS A 184 -15.01 -8.52 -13.76
CA LYS A 184 -15.81 -8.20 -12.58
C LYS A 184 -16.13 -6.71 -12.45
N TYR A 185 -15.17 -5.82 -12.75
CA TYR A 185 -15.27 -4.39 -12.48
C TYR A 185 -15.12 -3.49 -13.73
N GLY A 186 -14.61 -4.04 -14.82
CA GLY A 186 -14.24 -3.26 -16.00
C GLY A 186 -12.87 -2.59 -15.90
N CYS A 187 -12.31 -2.17 -17.03
CA CYS A 187 -11.02 -1.48 -17.08
C CYS A 187 -11.11 0.03 -16.79
N GLU A 188 -12.31 0.60 -16.78
CA GLU A 188 -12.56 2.04 -16.64
C GLU A 188 -12.53 2.50 -15.18
N VAL A 189 -12.62 1.57 -14.20
CA VAL A 189 -12.57 1.92 -12.79
C VAL A 189 -11.19 2.50 -12.41
N LYS A 190 -11.19 3.47 -11.51
CA LYS A 190 -9.98 4.24 -11.14
C LYS A 190 -8.83 3.36 -10.67
N SER A 191 -9.10 2.28 -9.98
CA SER A 191 -8.11 1.30 -9.52
C SER A 191 -7.32 0.68 -10.69
N MET A 192 -7.99 0.38 -11.81
CA MET A 192 -7.41 -0.27 -13.00
C MET A 192 -6.62 0.69 -13.90
N THR A 193 -6.67 2.00 -13.68
CA THR A 193 -5.88 2.99 -14.44
C THR A 193 -4.40 3.04 -14.06
N GLY A 194 -3.99 2.29 -13.03
CA GLY A 194 -2.60 2.22 -12.57
C GLY A 194 -1.66 1.57 -13.58
N ILE A 195 -0.36 1.89 -13.43
CA ILE A 195 0.69 1.26 -14.24
C ILE A 195 0.66 -0.26 -14.02
N GLY A 196 0.79 -1.02 -15.10
CA GLY A 196 0.65 -2.47 -15.12
C GLY A 196 -0.79 -2.88 -15.47
N TYR A 197 -1.76 -2.52 -14.67
CA TYR A 197 -3.16 -2.86 -14.91
C TYR A 197 -3.68 -2.27 -16.23
N ARG A 198 -3.47 -0.98 -16.45
CA ARG A 198 -3.89 -0.30 -17.68
C ARG A 198 -3.29 -0.95 -18.93
N GLN A 199 -1.99 -1.21 -18.95
CA GLN A 199 -1.31 -1.81 -20.09
C GLN A 199 -1.82 -3.23 -20.39
N ILE A 200 -2.11 -4.03 -19.34
CA ILE A 200 -2.66 -5.36 -19.52
C ILE A 200 -4.12 -5.28 -19.98
N CYS A 201 -4.92 -4.33 -19.50
CA CYS A 201 -6.25 -4.07 -20.04
C CYS A 201 -6.22 -3.76 -21.54
N GLU A 202 -5.30 -2.87 -21.97
CA GLU A 202 -5.10 -2.54 -23.39
C GLU A 202 -4.68 -3.76 -24.23
N TYR A 203 -3.83 -4.63 -23.64
CA TYR A 203 -3.46 -5.90 -24.27
C TYR A 203 -4.65 -6.85 -24.41
N LEU A 204 -5.44 -7.03 -23.37
CA LEU A 204 -6.64 -7.89 -23.37
C LEU A 204 -7.73 -7.36 -24.32
N ASP A 205 -7.73 -6.06 -24.62
CA ASP A 205 -8.60 -5.43 -25.62
C ASP A 205 -8.04 -5.55 -27.06
N GLY A 206 -6.85 -6.14 -27.23
CA GLY A 206 -6.19 -6.23 -28.54
C GLY A 206 -5.62 -4.92 -29.08
N LYS A 207 -5.51 -3.87 -28.24
CA LYS A 207 -4.99 -2.55 -28.62
C LYS A 207 -3.46 -2.51 -28.73
N VAL A 208 -2.77 -3.37 -27.97
CA VAL A 208 -1.30 -3.47 -27.93
C VAL A 208 -0.86 -4.94 -27.90
N SER A 209 0.35 -5.22 -28.40
CA SER A 209 0.98 -6.55 -28.23
C SER A 209 1.86 -6.56 -26.98
N ILE A 210 2.04 -7.74 -26.37
CA ILE A 210 2.91 -7.91 -25.19
C ILE A 210 4.35 -7.41 -25.44
N ALA A 211 4.85 -7.49 -26.66
CA ALA A 211 6.21 -7.06 -27.03
C ALA A 211 6.46 -5.55 -26.85
N ASN A 212 5.41 -4.74 -26.78
CA ASN A 212 5.49 -3.28 -26.64
C ASN A 212 5.14 -2.78 -25.22
N SER A 213 4.99 -3.67 -24.24
CA SER A 213 4.53 -3.36 -22.87
C SER A 213 5.68 -3.23 -21.87
N GLY A 214 6.93 -3.20 -22.34
CA GLY A 214 8.14 -3.08 -21.53
C GLY A 214 8.65 -1.66 -21.35
#